data_6107ebcec1b6e3a8eb019eb14da996dc
#
_entry.id   6107ebcec1b6e3a8eb019eb14da996dc
#
_cell.length_a   1.000
_cell.length_b   1.000
_cell.length_c   1.000
_cell.angle_alpha   90.00
_cell.angle_beta   90.00
_cell.angle_gamma   90.00
#
_symmetry.space_group_name_H-M   'P 1'
#
loop_
_entity.id
_entity.type
_entity.pdbx_description
1 polymer ?
#
loop_
_entity_poly.entity_id
_entity_poly.type
_entity_poly.pdbx_seq_one_letter_code
_entity_poly.pdbx_strand_id
1 'polypeptide(L)'
;MKITDIECRVLLVPDLRQDVTSSAQDDIVVLVHTDAGITGIGESDVNPWMARACIEAPGTHTMGLGLKEMLIGENPLDTERLWEKLYVGSCMNGRRGAVIHAMGAIDMALWDIRGKAAGVPCYQLMGENPRTAIQPYASLQPNGESYEEYKASLVEWVLRAKELGFHAAKLEVTLSGPYNHSGLDEPDEKVTETVAACRAAVGGDFTLMVDVQYAWPDADTALRTLRDWEG
;
A
#
# COMPACT_ATOMS: atom_id res chain seq x y z
N MET A 1 -6.07 27.46 12.57
CA MET A 1 -4.92 26.55 12.65
C MET A 1 -4.18 26.60 11.32
N LYS A 2 -2.85 26.63 11.37
CA LYS A 2 -2.01 26.69 10.16
C LYS A 2 -0.88 25.67 10.27
N ILE A 3 -0.51 25.08 9.17
CA ILE A 3 0.67 24.24 9.06
C ILE A 3 1.92 25.12 9.18
N THR A 4 2.79 24.78 10.13
CA THR A 4 4.02 25.53 10.42
C THR A 4 5.26 24.83 9.89
N ASP A 5 5.26 23.49 9.89
CA ASP A 5 6.36 22.67 9.39
C ASP A 5 5.91 21.28 8.98
N ILE A 6 6.67 20.63 8.11
CA ILE A 6 6.55 19.21 7.76
C ILE A 6 7.94 18.59 7.91
N GLU A 7 8.06 17.61 8.80
CA GLU A 7 9.28 16.89 9.11
C GLU A 7 9.19 15.46 8.54
N CYS A 8 10.26 15.00 7.91
CA CYS A 8 10.39 13.64 7.39
C CYS A 8 11.42 12.86 8.20
N ARG A 9 11.03 11.71 8.74
CA ARG A 9 11.91 10.76 9.44
C ARG A 9 12.02 9.47 8.67
N VAL A 10 13.21 9.20 8.14
CA VAL A 10 13.51 7.93 7.49
C VAL A 10 13.83 6.89 8.56
N LEU A 11 13.09 5.79 8.53
CA LEU A 11 13.30 4.63 9.39
C LEU A 11 13.96 3.53 8.57
N LEU A 12 15.13 3.08 9.01
CA LEU A 12 15.89 2.05 8.32
C LEU A 12 15.75 0.73 9.05
N VAL A 13 15.47 -0.33 8.31
CA VAL A 13 15.47 -1.70 8.83
C VAL A 13 16.93 -2.14 9.01
N PRO A 14 17.35 -2.53 10.21
CA PRO A 14 18.68 -3.10 10.41
C PRO A 14 18.84 -4.37 9.56
N ASP A 15 20.00 -4.50 8.91
CA ASP A 15 20.36 -5.68 8.11
C ASP A 15 19.37 -6.00 6.97
N LEU A 16 18.84 -4.96 6.34
CA LEU A 16 17.92 -5.09 5.20
C LEU A 16 18.52 -5.98 4.10
N ARG A 17 17.82 -7.05 3.78
CA ARG A 17 18.17 -7.94 2.69
C ARG A 17 17.57 -7.44 1.38
N GLN A 18 18.40 -6.97 0.47
CA GLN A 18 17.96 -6.46 -0.85
C GLN A 18 17.72 -7.59 -1.88
N ASP A 19 18.09 -8.82 -1.51
CA ASP A 19 17.95 -10.03 -2.35
C ASP A 19 16.61 -10.75 -2.12
N VAL A 20 15.77 -10.27 -1.22
CA VAL A 20 14.41 -10.76 -0.99
C VAL A 20 13.40 -9.68 -1.32
N THR A 21 12.26 -10.10 -1.82
CA THR A 21 11.30 -9.22 -2.45
C THR A 21 10.30 -8.59 -1.52
N SER A 22 10.24 -8.96 -0.27
CA SER A 22 9.23 -8.41 0.62
C SER A 22 9.50 -8.69 2.09
N SER A 23 8.81 -7.97 2.91
CA SER A 23 8.49 -8.13 4.32
C SER A 23 9.31 -7.31 5.31
N ALA A 24 10.48 -6.84 4.97
CA ALA A 24 11.19 -5.85 5.78
C ALA A 24 11.71 -4.77 4.83
N GLN A 25 11.16 -3.59 4.93
CA GLN A 25 11.56 -2.46 4.09
C GLN A 25 11.72 -1.22 4.94
N ASP A 26 12.58 -0.33 4.47
CA ASP A 26 12.70 1.01 5.05
C ASP A 26 11.39 1.76 4.88
N ASP A 27 11.13 2.69 5.79
CA ASP A 27 9.90 3.44 5.84
C ASP A 27 10.15 4.93 6.06
N ILE A 28 9.17 5.78 5.77
CA ILE A 28 9.20 7.19 6.07
C ILE A 28 8.01 7.59 6.93
N VAL A 29 8.29 8.21 8.07
CA VAL A 29 7.28 8.87 8.90
C VAL A 29 7.26 10.35 8.59
N VAL A 30 6.07 10.88 8.33
CA VAL A 30 5.83 12.30 8.05
C VAL A 30 5.09 12.93 9.23
N LEU A 31 5.66 13.99 9.80
CA LEU A 31 5.07 14.76 10.87
C LEU A 31 4.65 16.13 10.34
N VAL A 32 3.36 16.44 10.42
CA VAL A 32 2.81 17.75 10.04
C VAL A 32 2.53 18.55 11.31
N HIS A 33 3.28 19.63 11.51
CA HIS A 33 3.17 20.50 12.69
C HIS A 33 2.27 21.69 12.45
N THR A 34 1.55 22.13 13.50
CA THR A 34 0.63 23.26 13.42
C THR A 34 0.93 24.33 14.48
N ASP A 35 0.47 25.56 14.23
CA ASP A 35 0.51 26.68 15.18
C ASP A 35 -0.38 26.47 16.42
N ALA A 36 -1.26 25.47 16.42
CA ALA A 36 -2.11 25.09 17.54
C ALA A 36 -1.44 24.02 18.45
N GLY A 37 -0.19 23.63 18.20
CA GLY A 37 0.52 22.60 18.96
C GLY A 37 0.05 21.17 18.67
N ILE A 38 -0.81 20.97 17.67
CA ILE A 38 -1.23 19.65 17.20
C ILE A 38 -0.24 19.20 16.12
N THR A 39 0.27 17.99 16.26
CA THR A 39 1.09 17.33 15.24
C THR A 39 0.37 16.11 14.69
N GLY A 40 0.22 16.03 13.38
CA GLY A 40 -0.29 14.85 12.67
C GLY A 40 0.84 13.93 12.24
N ILE A 41 0.55 12.64 12.15
CA ILE A 41 1.48 11.60 11.76
C ILE A 41 0.90 10.83 10.57
N GLY A 42 1.74 10.64 9.55
CA GLY A 42 1.48 9.74 8.42
C GLY A 42 2.74 8.96 8.06
N GLU A 43 2.61 7.98 7.20
CA GLU A 43 3.73 7.12 6.80
C GLU A 43 3.59 6.66 5.35
N SER A 44 4.68 6.13 4.78
CA SER A 44 4.66 5.48 3.47
C SER A 44 5.78 4.47 3.33
N ASP A 45 5.43 3.32 2.81
CA ASP A 45 6.33 2.18 2.54
C ASP A 45 7.07 2.24 1.19
N VAL A 46 6.96 3.36 0.45
CA VAL A 46 7.77 3.59 -0.75
C VAL A 46 9.23 3.87 -0.34
N ASN A 47 10.17 3.81 -1.27
CA ASN A 47 11.55 4.22 -1.00
C ASN A 47 11.57 5.57 -0.24
N PRO A 48 11.98 5.57 1.05
CA PRO A 48 11.79 6.72 1.94
C PRO A 48 12.62 7.94 1.54
N TRP A 49 13.76 7.73 0.89
CA TRP A 49 14.61 8.82 0.41
C TRP A 49 13.97 9.54 -0.78
N MET A 50 13.28 8.81 -1.66
CA MET A 50 12.52 9.38 -2.77
C MET A 50 11.31 10.17 -2.27
N ALA A 51 10.55 9.61 -1.34
CA ALA A 51 9.41 10.31 -0.73
C ALA A 51 9.85 11.57 0.02
N ARG A 52 10.93 11.47 0.80
CA ARG A 52 11.52 12.63 1.48
C ARG A 52 11.91 13.72 0.50
N ALA A 53 12.57 13.37 -0.60
CA ALA A 53 12.95 14.35 -1.62
C ALA A 53 11.72 15.03 -2.25
N CYS A 54 10.63 14.30 -2.50
CA CYS A 54 9.38 14.89 -2.99
C CYS A 54 8.77 15.90 -2.00
N ILE A 55 8.91 15.66 -0.70
CA ILE A 55 8.36 16.52 0.34
C ILE A 55 9.25 17.74 0.58
N GLU A 56 10.55 17.53 0.80
CA GLU A 56 11.49 18.53 1.31
C GLU A 56 12.27 19.28 0.21
N ALA A 57 12.16 18.87 -1.07
CA ALA A 57 12.87 19.56 -2.14
C ALA A 57 12.54 21.06 -2.14
N PRO A 58 13.56 21.94 -2.18
CA PRO A 58 13.33 23.38 -2.26
C PRO A 58 12.73 23.73 -3.63
N GLY A 59 11.82 24.70 -3.64
CA GLY A 59 11.21 25.20 -4.87
C GLY A 59 12.27 25.87 -5.77
N THR A 60 12.15 25.61 -7.06
CA THR A 60 13.01 26.20 -8.08
C THR A 60 12.28 27.30 -8.88
N HIS A 61 10.97 27.20 -8.98
CA HIS A 61 10.07 28.14 -9.62
C HIS A 61 8.61 27.78 -9.26
N THR A 62 7.65 28.58 -9.69
CA THR A 62 6.23 28.47 -9.28
C THR A 62 5.57 27.09 -9.54
N MET A 63 6.06 26.32 -10.50
CA MET A 63 5.56 24.97 -10.83
C MET A 63 6.50 23.84 -10.35
N GLY A 64 7.61 24.19 -9.71
CA GLY A 64 8.63 23.26 -9.25
C GLY A 64 8.83 23.32 -7.73
N LEU A 65 7.74 23.33 -6.96
CA LEU A 65 7.76 23.35 -5.50
C LEU A 65 7.78 21.92 -4.94
N GLY A 66 8.48 21.73 -3.84
CA GLY A 66 8.30 20.55 -2.99
C GLY A 66 6.94 20.57 -2.29
N LEU A 67 6.44 19.39 -1.90
CA LEU A 67 5.10 19.28 -1.31
C LEU A 67 4.95 20.09 -0.01
N LYS A 68 6.02 20.17 0.79
CA LYS A 68 6.07 20.98 2.01
C LYS A 68 5.82 22.45 1.74
N GLU A 69 6.50 23.04 0.76
CA GLU A 69 6.35 24.46 0.44
C GLU A 69 4.93 24.81 0.00
N MET A 70 4.22 23.90 -0.65
CA MET A 70 2.83 24.11 -1.06
C MET A 70 1.87 24.20 0.13
N LEU A 71 2.24 23.63 1.29
CA LEU A 71 1.35 23.46 2.44
C LEU A 71 1.63 24.41 3.59
N ILE A 72 2.82 24.99 3.71
CA ILE A 72 3.13 25.92 4.79
C ILE A 72 2.15 27.10 4.78
N GLY A 73 1.56 27.38 5.96
CA GLY A 73 0.56 28.43 6.16
C GLY A 73 -0.88 28.03 5.82
N GLU A 74 -1.10 26.87 5.20
CA GLU A 74 -2.44 26.35 4.89
C GLU A 74 -3.17 25.85 6.16
N ASN A 75 -4.50 25.76 6.07
CA ASN A 75 -5.32 25.17 7.12
C ASN A 75 -5.34 23.63 6.97
N PRO A 76 -4.77 22.85 7.91
CA PRO A 76 -4.70 21.40 7.79
C PRO A 76 -6.06 20.68 7.85
N LEU A 77 -7.13 21.38 8.25
CA LEU A 77 -8.48 20.80 8.31
C LEU A 77 -9.16 20.70 6.94
N ASP A 78 -8.64 21.40 5.93
CA ASP A 78 -9.17 21.40 4.56
C ASP A 78 -8.57 20.28 3.70
N THR A 79 -8.61 19.04 4.19
CA THR A 79 -7.88 17.89 3.62
C THR A 79 -8.14 17.70 2.12
N GLU A 80 -9.40 17.74 1.67
CA GLU A 80 -9.78 17.56 0.27
C GLU A 80 -9.17 18.64 -0.64
N ARG A 81 -9.26 19.91 -0.21
CA ARG A 81 -8.69 21.03 -0.94
C ARG A 81 -7.16 20.95 -0.99
N LEU A 82 -6.53 20.52 0.10
CA LEU A 82 -5.07 20.36 0.16
C LEU A 82 -4.59 19.19 -0.69
N TRP A 83 -5.33 18.08 -0.73
CA TRP A 83 -5.05 16.99 -1.66
C TRP A 83 -5.06 17.47 -3.10
N GLU A 84 -6.13 18.17 -3.52
CA GLU A 84 -6.24 18.72 -4.87
C GLU A 84 -5.12 19.72 -5.18
N LYS A 85 -4.77 20.60 -4.22
CA LYS A 85 -3.66 21.53 -4.36
C LYS A 85 -2.33 20.82 -4.61
N LEU A 86 -2.04 19.76 -3.85
CA LEU A 86 -0.84 18.96 -4.04
C LEU A 86 -0.85 18.23 -5.37
N TYR A 87 -1.98 17.62 -5.73
CA TYR A 87 -2.13 16.84 -6.96
C TYR A 87 -1.92 17.70 -8.22
N VAL A 88 -2.54 18.86 -8.26
CA VAL A 88 -2.38 19.81 -9.38
C VAL A 88 -1.01 20.44 -9.33
N GLY A 89 -0.55 20.89 -8.16
CA GLY A 89 0.74 21.57 -7.99
C GLY A 89 1.95 20.71 -8.31
N SER A 90 1.85 19.40 -8.12
CA SER A 90 2.93 18.44 -8.43
C SER A 90 2.93 17.92 -9.87
N CYS A 91 2.09 18.45 -10.76
CA CYS A 91 1.91 17.90 -12.10
C CYS A 91 3.20 17.86 -12.95
N MET A 92 4.14 18.76 -12.71
CA MET A 92 5.44 18.79 -13.37
C MET A 92 6.44 17.81 -12.76
N ASN A 93 6.28 17.47 -11.47
CA ASN A 93 7.17 16.59 -10.72
C ASN A 93 6.70 15.13 -10.75
N GLY A 94 5.47 14.87 -11.15
CA GLY A 94 4.87 13.56 -11.30
C GLY A 94 3.55 13.41 -10.55
N ARG A 95 2.65 12.58 -11.10
CA ARG A 95 1.34 12.22 -10.53
C ARG A 95 1.20 10.73 -10.29
N ARG A 96 2.31 10.01 -10.26
CA ARG A 96 2.39 8.56 -10.04
C ARG A 96 3.64 8.25 -9.23
N GLY A 97 3.69 7.08 -8.65
CA GLY A 97 4.85 6.61 -7.90
C GLY A 97 5.16 7.50 -6.69
N ALA A 98 6.42 7.84 -6.48
CA ALA A 98 6.93 8.46 -5.25
C ALA A 98 6.19 9.73 -4.82
N VAL A 99 5.75 10.58 -5.76
CA VAL A 99 5.01 11.81 -5.41
C VAL A 99 3.65 11.49 -4.80
N ILE A 100 2.90 10.53 -5.37
CA ILE A 100 1.59 10.13 -4.83
C ILE A 100 1.74 9.44 -3.46
N HIS A 101 2.75 8.61 -3.28
CA HIS A 101 3.05 8.00 -1.97
C HIS A 101 3.39 9.07 -0.92
N ALA A 102 4.22 10.05 -1.28
CA ALA A 102 4.54 11.18 -0.40
C ALA A 102 3.30 12.02 -0.06
N MET A 103 2.39 12.25 -1.04
CA MET A 103 1.10 12.90 -0.80
C MET A 103 0.22 12.08 0.14
N GLY A 104 0.18 10.75 -0.02
CA GLY A 104 -0.57 9.85 0.85
C GLY A 104 -0.12 9.94 2.32
N ALA A 105 1.20 9.97 2.56
CA ALA A 105 1.75 10.15 3.90
C ALA A 105 1.35 11.51 4.52
N ILE A 106 1.38 12.57 3.72
CA ILE A 106 0.91 13.90 4.18
C ILE A 106 -0.60 13.87 4.46
N ASP A 107 -1.40 13.26 3.58
CA ASP A 107 -2.86 13.18 3.75
C ASP A 107 -3.25 12.42 5.02
N MET A 108 -2.60 11.29 5.31
CA MET A 108 -2.78 10.59 6.59
C MET A 108 -2.48 11.49 7.79
N ALA A 109 -1.41 12.28 7.73
CA ALA A 109 -1.07 13.23 8.80
C ALA A 109 -2.14 14.34 8.94
N LEU A 110 -2.70 14.83 7.85
CA LEU A 110 -3.79 15.82 7.88
C LEU A 110 -5.07 15.24 8.49
N TRP A 111 -5.43 14.01 8.15
CA TRP A 111 -6.56 13.31 8.77
C TRP A 111 -6.33 13.06 10.27
N ASP A 112 -5.10 12.74 10.68
CA ASP A 112 -4.73 12.60 12.09
C ASP A 112 -4.90 13.94 12.85
N ILE A 113 -4.48 15.06 12.23
CA ILE A 113 -4.75 16.42 12.80
C ILE A 113 -6.25 16.65 12.96
N ARG A 114 -7.06 16.30 11.95
CA ARG A 114 -8.53 16.48 12.05
C ARG A 114 -9.11 15.68 13.20
N GLY A 115 -8.71 14.42 13.35
CA GLY A 115 -9.14 13.56 14.46
C GLY A 115 -8.76 14.17 15.82
N LYS A 116 -7.50 14.56 15.97
CA LYS A 116 -6.97 15.18 17.20
C LYS A 116 -7.67 16.52 17.51
N ALA A 117 -7.89 17.36 16.51
CA ALA A 117 -8.60 18.63 16.69
C ALA A 117 -10.07 18.47 17.09
N ALA A 118 -10.73 17.43 16.56
CA ALA A 118 -12.11 17.08 16.91
C ALA A 118 -12.22 16.25 18.20
N GLY A 119 -11.12 15.74 18.74
CA GLY A 119 -11.10 14.86 19.93
C GLY A 119 -11.69 13.47 19.66
N VAL A 120 -11.66 13.00 18.41
CA VAL A 120 -12.20 11.70 17.99
C VAL A 120 -11.21 10.92 17.13
N PRO A 121 -11.27 9.57 17.11
CA PRO A 121 -10.48 8.77 16.18
C PRO A 121 -10.84 9.06 14.72
N CYS A 122 -9.86 8.98 13.81
CA CYS A 122 -10.06 9.29 12.38
C CYS A 122 -11.20 8.50 11.74
N TYR A 123 -11.40 7.24 12.12
CA TYR A 123 -12.47 6.41 11.53
C TYR A 123 -13.88 7.01 11.73
N GLN A 124 -14.10 7.79 12.80
CA GLN A 124 -15.38 8.47 13.03
C GLN A 124 -15.61 9.67 12.11
N LEU A 125 -14.57 10.15 11.44
CA LEU A 125 -14.65 11.23 10.45
C LEU A 125 -14.89 10.73 9.02
N MET A 126 -14.82 9.40 8.79
CA MET A 126 -14.86 8.81 7.45
C MET A 126 -16.28 8.46 6.96
N GLY A 127 -17.33 8.92 7.64
CA GLY A 127 -18.71 8.71 7.21
C GLY A 127 -19.71 8.73 8.36
N GLU A 128 -20.97 8.68 8.03
CA GLU A 128 -22.07 8.75 9.01
C GLU A 128 -22.17 7.48 9.87
N ASN A 129 -21.78 6.32 9.33
CA ASN A 129 -21.83 5.03 10.01
C ASN A 129 -20.47 4.32 9.93
N PRO A 130 -19.46 4.78 10.65
CA PRO A 130 -18.12 4.20 10.57
C PRO A 130 -18.10 2.79 11.16
N ARG A 131 -17.37 1.90 10.50
CA ARG A 131 -17.18 0.55 11.03
C ARG A 131 -16.27 0.59 12.25
N THR A 132 -16.68 -0.10 13.31
CA THR A 132 -15.91 -0.25 14.56
C THR A 132 -15.07 -1.51 14.58
N ALA A 133 -15.31 -2.42 13.64
CA ALA A 133 -14.56 -3.65 13.45
C ALA A 133 -14.35 -3.92 11.96
N ILE A 134 -13.18 -4.40 11.60
CA ILE A 134 -12.82 -4.86 10.26
C ILE A 134 -12.36 -6.30 10.33
N GLN A 135 -12.64 -7.05 9.27
CA GLN A 135 -12.15 -8.42 9.12
C GLN A 135 -10.81 -8.38 8.40
N PRO A 136 -9.73 -8.84 9.04
CA PRO A 136 -8.44 -8.95 8.38
C PRO A 136 -8.42 -10.15 7.43
N TYR A 137 -7.51 -10.10 6.47
CA TYR A 137 -7.10 -11.25 5.68
C TYR A 137 -5.63 -11.59 5.90
N ALA A 138 -5.26 -12.84 5.74
CA ALA A 138 -3.85 -13.24 5.70
C ALA A 138 -3.25 -12.94 4.33
N SER A 139 -2.16 -12.18 4.25
CA SER A 139 -1.39 -11.98 3.01
C SER A 139 -0.31 -13.04 2.95
N LEU A 140 -0.37 -13.91 1.94
CA LEU A 140 0.45 -15.12 1.87
C LEU A 140 1.40 -15.06 0.69
N GLN A 141 2.69 -15.25 0.97
CA GLN A 141 3.75 -15.37 -0.02
C GLN A 141 4.27 -16.79 -0.02
N PRO A 142 4.20 -17.51 -1.15
CA PRO A 142 4.69 -18.87 -1.24
C PRO A 142 6.22 -18.93 -1.32
N ASN A 143 6.76 -20.11 -1.00
CA ASN A 143 8.17 -20.45 -1.13
C ASN A 143 8.30 -21.74 -1.93
N GLY A 144 9.36 -21.88 -2.73
CA GLY A 144 9.67 -23.09 -3.48
C GLY A 144 10.65 -22.82 -4.62
N GLU A 145 11.46 -23.81 -4.93
CA GLU A 145 12.40 -23.78 -6.06
C GLU A 145 11.77 -24.39 -7.34
N SER A 146 10.63 -25.06 -7.19
CA SER A 146 9.83 -25.64 -8.27
C SER A 146 8.37 -25.21 -8.16
N TYR A 147 7.62 -25.31 -9.26
CA TYR A 147 6.19 -25.02 -9.26
C TYR A 147 5.41 -25.87 -8.22
N GLU A 148 5.74 -27.16 -8.11
CA GLU A 148 5.05 -28.04 -7.17
C GLU A 148 5.32 -27.66 -5.71
N GLU A 149 6.54 -27.27 -5.36
CA GLU A 149 6.87 -26.77 -4.03
C GLU A 149 6.18 -25.43 -3.74
N TYR A 150 6.20 -24.51 -4.71
CA TYR A 150 5.52 -23.22 -4.63
C TYR A 150 4.02 -23.39 -4.35
N LYS A 151 3.34 -24.23 -5.14
CA LYS A 151 1.92 -24.55 -4.96
C LYS A 151 1.64 -25.20 -3.60
N ALA A 152 2.46 -26.18 -3.22
CA ALA A 152 2.30 -26.88 -1.93
C ALA A 152 2.47 -25.93 -0.74
N SER A 153 3.47 -25.05 -0.79
CA SER A 153 3.72 -24.02 0.22
C SER A 153 2.50 -23.09 0.38
N LEU A 154 1.90 -22.64 -0.71
CA LEU A 154 0.74 -21.75 -0.66
C LEU A 154 -0.50 -22.45 -0.09
N VAL A 155 -0.70 -23.73 -0.44
CA VAL A 155 -1.77 -24.57 0.15
C VAL A 155 -1.55 -24.75 1.66
N GLU A 156 -0.34 -24.99 2.11
CA GLU A 156 -0.01 -25.09 3.54
C GLU A 156 -0.33 -23.76 4.27
N TRP A 157 0.13 -22.63 3.72
CA TRP A 157 -0.09 -21.33 4.32
C TRP A 157 -1.57 -20.92 4.40
N VAL A 158 -2.37 -21.22 3.37
CA VAL A 158 -3.81 -20.90 3.41
C VAL A 158 -4.55 -21.77 4.44
N LEU A 159 -4.17 -23.04 4.60
CA LEU A 159 -4.68 -23.90 5.66
C LEU A 159 -4.28 -23.35 7.04
N ARG A 160 -3.03 -22.94 7.20
CA ARG A 160 -2.55 -22.35 8.44
C ARG A 160 -3.28 -21.05 8.79
N ALA A 161 -3.56 -20.20 7.80
CA ALA A 161 -4.37 -18.99 8.01
C ALA A 161 -5.77 -19.34 8.52
N LYS A 162 -6.42 -20.35 7.92
CA LYS A 162 -7.74 -20.84 8.37
C LYS A 162 -7.70 -21.39 9.81
N GLU A 163 -6.69 -22.16 10.17
CA GLU A 163 -6.49 -22.67 11.54
C GLU A 163 -6.30 -21.55 12.57
N LEU A 164 -5.63 -20.44 12.17
CA LEU A 164 -5.43 -19.25 13.01
C LEU A 164 -6.70 -18.39 13.17
N GLY A 165 -7.80 -18.77 12.50
CA GLY A 165 -9.09 -18.10 12.61
C GLY A 165 -9.31 -16.97 11.59
N PHE A 166 -8.45 -16.84 10.56
CA PHE A 166 -8.76 -15.96 9.42
C PHE A 166 -9.92 -16.55 8.61
N HIS A 167 -10.75 -15.67 8.06
CA HIS A 167 -11.84 -16.04 7.14
C HIS A 167 -11.52 -15.67 5.69
N ALA A 168 -10.36 -15.06 5.46
CA ALA A 168 -9.91 -14.62 4.16
C ALA A 168 -8.39 -14.70 4.06
N ALA A 169 -7.88 -14.95 2.86
CA ALA A 169 -6.47 -14.86 2.53
C ALA A 169 -6.28 -14.23 1.15
N LYS A 170 -5.19 -13.48 0.96
CA LYS A 170 -4.68 -13.03 -0.32
C LYS A 170 -3.49 -13.91 -0.71
N LEU A 171 -3.66 -14.63 -1.79
CA LEU A 171 -2.66 -15.50 -2.38
C LEU A 171 -1.80 -14.65 -3.31
N GLU A 172 -0.51 -14.52 -3.05
CA GLU A 172 0.41 -13.96 -4.02
C GLU A 172 0.83 -15.06 -4.99
N VAL A 173 0.35 -14.99 -6.24
CA VAL A 173 0.62 -15.98 -7.27
C VAL A 173 1.35 -15.33 -8.41
N THR A 174 2.68 -15.21 -8.27
CA THR A 174 3.58 -14.56 -9.21
C THR A 174 4.48 -15.59 -9.88
N LEU A 175 3.96 -16.22 -10.92
CA LEU A 175 4.63 -17.29 -11.66
C LEU A 175 5.33 -16.80 -12.93
N SER A 176 5.09 -15.56 -13.32
CA SER A 176 5.71 -14.91 -14.50
C SER A 176 5.72 -13.39 -14.30
N GLY A 177 6.26 -12.66 -15.26
CA GLY A 177 6.24 -11.20 -15.30
C GLY A 177 7.37 -10.51 -14.54
N PRO A 178 7.40 -9.17 -14.54
CA PRO A 178 8.55 -8.37 -14.13
C PRO A 178 8.83 -8.39 -12.62
N TYR A 179 7.85 -8.78 -11.81
CA TYR A 179 7.97 -8.87 -10.35
C TYR A 179 7.76 -10.30 -9.86
N ASN A 180 8.14 -11.27 -10.68
CA ASN A 180 8.12 -12.68 -10.31
C ASN A 180 9.14 -12.96 -9.21
N HIS A 181 8.66 -13.21 -8.00
CA HIS A 181 9.47 -13.47 -6.82
C HIS A 181 10.01 -14.90 -6.76
N SER A 182 9.34 -15.82 -7.43
CA SER A 182 9.72 -17.24 -7.39
C SER A 182 10.90 -17.58 -8.28
N GLY A 183 11.19 -16.75 -9.27
CA GLY A 183 12.12 -17.09 -10.36
C GLY A 183 11.59 -18.15 -11.33
N LEU A 184 10.34 -18.60 -11.14
CA LEU A 184 9.65 -19.51 -12.05
C LEU A 184 9.16 -18.74 -13.28
N ASP A 185 9.05 -19.44 -14.41
CA ASP A 185 8.46 -18.89 -15.64
C ASP A 185 7.41 -19.87 -16.14
N GLU A 186 6.23 -19.78 -15.54
CA GLU A 186 5.12 -20.70 -15.74
C GLU A 186 3.95 -20.01 -16.43
N PRO A 187 3.16 -20.72 -17.22
CA PRO A 187 2.00 -20.16 -17.91
C PRO A 187 0.82 -19.88 -16.97
N ASP A 188 -0.12 -19.06 -17.42
CA ASP A 188 -1.29 -18.60 -16.64
C ASP A 188 -2.20 -19.76 -16.16
N GLU A 189 -2.21 -20.90 -16.86
CA GLU A 189 -2.92 -22.10 -16.42
C GLU A 189 -2.42 -22.60 -15.06
N LYS A 190 -1.15 -22.36 -14.75
CA LYS A 190 -0.57 -22.69 -13.44
C LYS A 190 -1.05 -21.77 -12.33
N VAL A 191 -1.37 -20.53 -12.64
CA VAL A 191 -2.06 -19.61 -11.69
C VAL A 191 -3.42 -20.21 -11.33
N THR A 192 -4.22 -20.58 -12.33
CA THR A 192 -5.53 -21.20 -12.13
C THR A 192 -5.45 -22.52 -11.34
N GLU A 193 -4.49 -23.38 -11.66
CA GLU A 193 -4.25 -24.63 -10.94
C GLU A 193 -3.91 -24.38 -9.46
N THR A 194 -3.07 -23.40 -9.18
CA THR A 194 -2.68 -23.02 -7.80
C THR A 194 -3.87 -22.49 -7.00
N VAL A 195 -4.67 -21.59 -7.60
CA VAL A 195 -5.88 -21.05 -6.97
C VAL A 195 -6.89 -22.15 -6.70
N ALA A 196 -7.10 -23.08 -7.65
CA ALA A 196 -8.00 -24.23 -7.49
C ALA A 196 -7.53 -25.16 -6.34
N ALA A 197 -6.22 -25.41 -6.23
CA ALA A 197 -5.66 -26.22 -5.14
C ALA A 197 -5.91 -25.56 -3.77
N CYS A 198 -5.69 -24.27 -3.64
CA CYS A 198 -6.00 -23.51 -2.42
C CYS A 198 -7.50 -23.52 -2.10
N ARG A 199 -8.36 -23.34 -3.10
CA ARG A 199 -9.82 -23.41 -2.95
C ARG A 199 -10.26 -24.79 -2.46
N ALA A 200 -9.74 -25.87 -3.04
CA ALA A 200 -10.04 -27.22 -2.62
C ALA A 200 -9.63 -27.49 -1.16
N ALA A 201 -8.51 -26.89 -0.72
CA ALA A 201 -8.01 -27.05 0.65
C ALA A 201 -8.88 -26.34 1.69
N VAL A 202 -9.34 -25.11 1.42
CA VAL A 202 -10.07 -24.30 2.43
C VAL A 202 -11.59 -24.39 2.32
N GLY A 203 -12.12 -24.88 1.22
CA GLY A 203 -13.58 -24.97 0.98
C GLY A 203 -14.22 -23.66 0.52
N GLY A 204 -15.54 -23.70 0.23
CA GLY A 204 -16.28 -22.59 -0.37
C GLY A 204 -16.50 -21.38 0.52
N ASP A 205 -16.56 -21.57 1.84
CA ASP A 205 -16.89 -20.51 2.81
C ASP A 205 -15.70 -19.59 3.15
N PHE A 206 -14.51 -19.92 2.67
CA PHE A 206 -13.30 -19.13 2.90
C PHE A 206 -13.05 -18.17 1.74
N THR A 207 -12.87 -16.87 2.02
CA THR A 207 -12.61 -15.87 0.96
C THR A 207 -11.17 -15.98 0.49
N LEU A 208 -10.99 -16.23 -0.83
CA LEU A 208 -9.69 -16.14 -1.47
C LEU A 208 -9.62 -14.90 -2.36
N MET A 209 -8.54 -14.15 -2.23
CA MET A 209 -8.12 -13.07 -3.12
C MET A 209 -6.82 -13.49 -3.78
N VAL A 210 -6.58 -13.03 -5.00
CA VAL A 210 -5.36 -13.34 -5.75
C VAL A 210 -4.65 -12.05 -6.15
N ASP A 211 -3.35 -12.01 -5.91
CA ASP A 211 -2.46 -10.95 -6.30
C ASP A 211 -1.42 -11.51 -7.28
N VAL A 212 -1.43 -11.03 -8.50
CA VAL A 212 -0.53 -11.48 -9.58
C VAL A 212 0.63 -10.52 -9.84
N GLN A 213 0.83 -9.51 -9.00
CA GLN A 213 2.01 -8.62 -9.02
C GLN A 213 2.41 -8.11 -10.42
N TYR A 214 1.45 -7.51 -11.14
CA TYR A 214 1.69 -6.96 -12.49
C TYR A 214 2.09 -7.99 -13.55
N ALA A 215 1.83 -9.28 -13.35
CA ALA A 215 2.19 -10.33 -14.31
C ALA A 215 1.45 -10.17 -15.66
N TRP A 216 0.19 -9.72 -15.63
CA TRP A 216 -0.62 -9.59 -16.83
C TRP A 216 -0.45 -8.23 -17.51
N PRO A 217 -0.08 -8.22 -18.81
CA PRO A 217 0.22 -6.99 -19.53
C PRO A 217 -1.01 -6.14 -19.88
N ASP A 218 -2.19 -6.76 -19.94
CA ASP A 218 -3.42 -6.13 -20.37
C ASP A 218 -4.68 -6.77 -19.75
N ALA A 219 -5.80 -6.07 -19.89
CA ALA A 219 -7.08 -6.50 -19.35
C ALA A 219 -7.63 -7.77 -20.04
N ASP A 220 -7.34 -8.01 -21.32
CA ASP A 220 -7.83 -9.18 -22.05
C ASP A 220 -7.16 -10.46 -21.52
N THR A 221 -5.88 -10.40 -21.20
CA THR A 221 -5.15 -11.48 -20.54
C THR A 221 -5.74 -11.78 -19.17
N ALA A 222 -5.94 -10.76 -18.34
CA ALA A 222 -6.58 -10.89 -17.04
C ALA A 222 -7.99 -11.53 -17.15
N LEU A 223 -8.82 -11.04 -18.07
CA LEU A 223 -10.19 -11.54 -18.26
C LEU A 223 -10.23 -13.00 -18.75
N ARG A 224 -9.29 -13.43 -19.58
CA ARG A 224 -9.22 -14.84 -20.00
C ARG A 224 -9.01 -15.76 -18.81
N THR A 225 -8.00 -15.46 -17.99
CA THR A 225 -7.67 -16.27 -16.81
C THR A 225 -8.77 -16.23 -15.75
N LEU A 226 -9.37 -15.05 -15.51
CA LEU A 226 -10.44 -14.90 -14.52
C LEU A 226 -11.73 -15.65 -14.90
N ARG A 227 -12.05 -15.80 -16.18
CA ARG A 227 -13.21 -16.59 -16.61
C ARG A 227 -13.10 -18.07 -16.24
N ASP A 228 -11.90 -18.61 -16.15
CA ASP A 228 -11.67 -19.99 -15.71
C ASP A 228 -11.96 -20.19 -14.21
N TRP A 229 -12.13 -19.09 -13.46
CA TRP A 229 -12.43 -19.11 -12.03
C TRP A 229 -13.92 -18.90 -11.72
N GLU A 230 -14.75 -18.61 -12.73
CA GLU A 230 -16.20 -18.40 -12.62
C GLU A 230 -17.00 -19.73 -12.57
N GLY A 231 -16.51 -20.76 -11.88
CA GLY A 231 -17.12 -22.08 -11.86
C GLY A 231 -17.44 -22.61 -10.47
#